data_25f5c6b31372adf6f28589add3cdc8b0
#
_entry.id   25f5c6b31372adf6f28589add3cdc8b0
#
_cell.length_a   1.000
_cell.length_b   1.000
_cell.length_c   1.000
_cell.angle_alpha   90.00
_cell.angle_beta   90.00
_cell.angle_gamma   90.00
#
_symmetry.space_group_name_H-M   'P 1'
#
loop_
_entity.id
_entity.type
_entity.pdbx_description
1 polymer ?
#
loop_
_entity_poly.entity_id
_entity_poly.type
_entity_poly.pdbx_seq_one_letter_code
_entity_poly.pdbx_strand_id
1 'polypeptide(L)'
;MKWIDYASPHSIEEAISLLAQYCGKARILAGGTDLIVELRNHARDSDLVIDGKGIPELNEITLDPEDGLTLGAAVPCYKVYNNRAIAHTYPGLIDAASLIGGIQIQGRASIGGNLCNGTPSADSIPSLIAHSVSCNIAGPNGTRRVAVEDFCTAPRQTVLGHDEM
;
A
#
# COMPACT_ATOMS: atom_id res chain seq x y z
N MET A 1 22.16 9.48 -2.67
CA MET A 1 21.24 8.49 -3.30
C MET A 1 21.96 7.93 -4.51
N LYS A 2 22.09 6.61 -4.64
CA LYS A 2 22.61 5.99 -5.87
C LYS A 2 21.60 6.19 -7.01
N TRP A 3 22.03 5.97 -8.24
CA TRP A 3 21.10 5.89 -9.37
C TRP A 3 20.15 4.70 -9.16
N ILE A 4 18.87 4.92 -9.40
CA ILE A 4 17.81 3.91 -9.27
C ILE A 4 16.94 4.04 -10.52
N ASP A 5 16.67 2.92 -11.19
CA ASP A 5 15.79 2.88 -12.34
C ASP A 5 14.32 3.12 -11.91
N TYR A 6 13.51 3.57 -12.87
CA TYR A 6 12.10 3.86 -12.64
C TYR A 6 11.26 3.21 -13.74
N ALA A 7 10.18 2.54 -13.34
CA ALA A 7 9.18 1.97 -14.23
C ALA A 7 7.77 2.40 -13.80
N SER A 8 6.90 2.61 -14.75
CA SER A 8 5.48 2.94 -14.52
C SER A 8 4.60 1.96 -15.30
N PRO A 9 4.40 0.74 -14.80
CA PRO A 9 3.52 -0.25 -15.41
C PRO A 9 2.06 0.20 -15.36
N HIS A 10 1.26 -0.36 -16.26
CA HIS A 10 -0.17 -0.09 -16.36
C HIS A 10 -1.04 -1.28 -15.94
N SER A 11 -0.43 -2.38 -15.52
CA SER A 11 -1.13 -3.56 -14.99
C SER A 11 -0.38 -4.20 -13.82
N ILE A 12 -1.10 -5.02 -13.05
CA ILE A 12 -0.54 -5.82 -11.94
C ILE A 12 0.46 -6.83 -12.49
N GLU A 13 0.17 -7.47 -13.63
CA GLU A 13 1.03 -8.47 -14.28
C GLU A 13 2.38 -7.90 -14.70
N GLU A 14 2.38 -6.69 -15.27
CA GLU A 14 3.63 -5.98 -15.60
C GLU A 14 4.46 -5.68 -14.35
N ALA A 15 3.80 -5.21 -13.28
CA ALA A 15 4.48 -4.93 -12.02
C ALA A 15 5.09 -6.18 -11.37
N ILE A 16 4.34 -7.31 -11.35
CA ILE A 16 4.83 -8.60 -10.87
C ILE A 16 6.02 -9.09 -11.69
N SER A 17 5.97 -8.96 -13.02
CA SER A 17 7.08 -9.34 -13.89
C SER A 17 8.36 -8.57 -13.57
N LEU A 18 8.24 -7.27 -13.30
CA LEU A 18 9.35 -6.42 -12.89
C LEU A 18 9.88 -6.80 -11.50
N LEU A 19 9.00 -7.08 -10.53
CA LEU A 19 9.39 -7.54 -9.20
C LEU A 19 10.20 -8.83 -9.27
N ALA A 20 9.73 -9.82 -10.04
CA ALA A 20 10.39 -11.10 -10.24
C ALA A 20 11.76 -10.92 -10.93
N GLN A 21 11.86 -10.08 -11.95
CA GLN A 21 13.10 -9.81 -12.69
C GLN A 21 14.20 -9.24 -11.77
N TYR A 22 13.85 -8.37 -10.84
CA TYR A 22 14.80 -7.69 -9.95
C TYR A 22 15.06 -8.43 -8.64
N CYS A 23 14.49 -9.62 -8.42
CA CYS A 23 14.81 -10.55 -7.34
C CYS A 23 14.96 -9.87 -5.95
N GLY A 24 13.96 -9.10 -5.54
CA GLY A 24 13.94 -8.40 -4.26
C GLY A 24 14.66 -7.05 -4.23
N LYS A 25 15.20 -6.60 -5.35
CA LYS A 25 15.81 -5.26 -5.50
C LYS A 25 14.90 -4.24 -6.18
N ALA A 26 13.65 -4.59 -6.45
CA ALA A 26 12.60 -3.64 -6.85
C ALA A 26 11.72 -3.28 -5.66
N ARG A 27 11.10 -2.10 -5.71
CA ARG A 27 10.16 -1.62 -4.70
C ARG A 27 8.96 -0.96 -5.36
N ILE A 28 7.77 -1.30 -4.88
CA ILE A 28 6.54 -0.62 -5.31
C ILE A 28 6.45 0.76 -4.65
N LEU A 29 6.19 1.75 -5.46
CA LEU A 29 5.96 3.12 -5.04
C LEU A 29 4.46 3.43 -5.12
N ALA A 30 3.81 3.54 -3.96
CA ALA A 30 2.48 4.11 -3.83
C ALA A 30 2.60 5.64 -3.57
N GLY A 31 2.42 6.09 -2.34
CA GLY A 31 2.61 7.49 -1.97
C GLY A 31 4.05 7.98 -1.97
N GLY A 32 4.97 7.10 -1.61
CA GLY A 32 6.41 7.38 -1.54
C GLY A 32 6.86 8.17 -0.31
N THR A 33 5.98 8.42 0.63
CA THR A 33 6.26 9.25 1.83
C THR A 33 7.32 8.64 2.75
N ASP A 34 7.41 7.32 2.79
CA ASP A 34 8.47 6.58 3.50
C ASP A 34 9.56 6.11 2.54
N LEU A 35 9.19 5.41 1.46
CA LEU A 35 10.14 4.79 0.55
C LEU A 35 11.18 5.77 0.00
N ILE A 36 10.76 6.96 -0.46
CA ILE A 36 11.71 7.95 -1.02
C ILE A 36 12.67 8.48 0.05
N VAL A 37 12.18 8.65 1.28
CA VAL A 37 13.03 9.06 2.42
C VAL A 37 14.04 7.97 2.77
N GLU A 38 13.60 6.71 2.82
CA GLU A 38 14.46 5.55 3.10
C GLU A 38 15.55 5.38 2.03
N LEU A 39 15.21 5.52 0.75
CA LEU A 39 16.16 5.46 -0.37
C LEU A 39 17.16 6.63 -0.32
N ARG A 40 16.69 7.84 0.01
CA ARG A 40 17.56 9.02 0.17
C ARG A 40 18.57 8.84 1.29
N ASN A 41 18.14 8.29 2.41
CA ASN A 41 18.96 8.10 3.60
C ASN A 41 19.75 6.78 3.61
N HIS A 42 19.73 6.03 2.50
CA HIS A 42 20.38 4.71 2.37
C HIS A 42 19.91 3.69 3.43
N ALA A 43 18.74 3.90 4.01
CA ALA A 43 18.13 2.95 4.94
C ALA A 43 17.51 1.73 4.21
N ARG A 44 17.27 1.88 2.91
CA ARG A 44 16.79 0.80 2.04
C ARG A 44 17.54 0.82 0.72
N ASP A 45 17.91 -0.36 0.23
CA ASP A 45 18.53 -0.53 -1.09
C ASP A 45 17.48 -0.93 -2.12
N SER A 46 17.61 -0.38 -3.33
CA SER A 46 16.77 -0.75 -4.48
C SER A 46 17.49 -0.40 -5.78
N ASP A 47 17.30 -1.22 -6.79
CA ASP A 47 17.80 -0.96 -8.15
C ASP A 47 16.67 -0.45 -9.06
N LEU A 48 15.40 -0.76 -8.73
CA LEU A 48 14.23 -0.30 -9.46
C LEU A 48 13.15 0.20 -8.52
N VAL A 49 12.52 1.32 -8.86
CA VAL A 49 11.26 1.79 -8.28
C VAL A 49 10.14 1.61 -9.30
N ILE A 50 9.10 0.88 -8.92
CA ILE A 50 7.93 0.56 -9.73
C ILE A 50 6.77 1.44 -9.27
N ASP A 51 6.32 2.36 -10.09
CA ASP A 51 5.22 3.26 -9.75
C ASP A 51 3.85 2.56 -9.88
N GLY A 52 3.23 2.26 -8.75
CA GLY A 52 1.90 1.66 -8.70
C GLY A 52 0.76 2.61 -9.03
N LYS A 53 1.02 3.90 -9.16
CA LYS A 53 -0.04 4.90 -9.46
C LYS A 53 -0.57 4.82 -10.89
N GLY A 54 0.17 4.19 -11.79
CA GLY A 54 -0.26 3.91 -13.17
C GLY A 54 -1.20 2.71 -13.28
N ILE A 55 -1.33 1.90 -12.23
CA ILE A 55 -2.14 0.67 -12.21
C ILE A 55 -3.55 1.02 -11.69
N PRO A 56 -4.61 0.87 -12.51
CA PRO A 56 -5.97 1.26 -12.14
C PRO A 56 -6.45 0.62 -10.83
N GLU A 57 -6.29 -0.69 -10.69
CA GLU A 57 -6.76 -1.48 -9.55
C GLU A 57 -6.17 -1.01 -8.20
N LEU A 58 -4.96 -0.45 -8.23
CA LEU A 58 -4.33 0.10 -7.03
C LEU A 58 -4.86 1.49 -6.63
N ASN A 59 -5.66 2.12 -7.48
CA ASN A 59 -6.15 3.49 -7.31
C ASN A 59 -7.67 3.58 -7.24
N GLU A 60 -8.37 2.47 -7.33
CA GLU A 60 -9.83 2.40 -7.29
C GLU A 60 -10.36 2.37 -5.85
N ILE A 61 -11.55 2.93 -5.69
CA ILE A 61 -12.36 2.85 -4.46
C ILE A 61 -13.73 2.35 -4.88
N THR A 62 -14.12 1.19 -4.37
CA THR A 62 -15.44 0.63 -4.59
C THR A 62 -16.11 0.38 -3.23
N LEU A 63 -17.31 0.93 -3.06
CA LEU A 63 -18.14 0.67 -1.89
C LEU A 63 -19.40 -0.05 -2.36
N ASP A 64 -19.48 -1.32 -2.05
CA ASP A 64 -20.62 -2.18 -2.38
C ASP A 64 -21.44 -2.47 -1.12
N PRO A 65 -22.80 -2.45 -1.20
CA PRO A 65 -23.65 -2.73 -0.03
C PRO A 65 -23.51 -4.16 0.54
N GLU A 66 -23.13 -5.14 -0.29
CA GLU A 66 -23.01 -6.55 0.12
C GLU A 66 -21.55 -6.93 0.43
N ASP A 67 -20.61 -6.52 -0.45
CA ASP A 67 -19.19 -6.87 -0.35
C ASP A 67 -18.37 -5.87 0.50
N GLY A 68 -18.94 -4.72 0.83
CA GLY A 68 -18.27 -3.70 1.63
C GLY A 68 -17.32 -2.80 0.84
N LEU A 69 -16.27 -2.31 1.50
CA LEU A 69 -15.28 -1.41 0.93
C LEU A 69 -14.09 -2.17 0.34
N THR A 70 -13.86 -2.01 -0.96
CA THR A 70 -12.61 -2.37 -1.62
C THR A 70 -11.78 -1.10 -1.87
N LEU A 71 -10.55 -1.10 -1.39
CA LEU A 71 -9.66 0.04 -1.45
C LEU A 71 -8.34 -0.35 -2.12
N GLY A 72 -8.02 0.26 -3.24
CA GLY A 72 -6.74 0.10 -3.92
C GLY A 72 -5.58 0.56 -3.04
N ALA A 73 -4.50 -0.23 -3.00
CA ALA A 73 -3.39 -0.02 -2.07
C ALA A 73 -2.66 1.33 -2.24
N ALA A 74 -2.72 1.93 -3.43
CA ALA A 74 -2.10 3.23 -3.73
C ALA A 74 -3.06 4.43 -3.60
N VAL A 75 -4.31 4.22 -3.21
CA VAL A 75 -5.28 5.30 -3.02
C VAL A 75 -4.78 6.26 -1.92
N PRO A 76 -4.60 7.56 -2.20
CA PRO A 76 -4.15 8.52 -1.20
C PRO A 76 -5.19 8.72 -0.09
N CYS A 77 -4.71 8.89 1.15
CA CYS A 77 -5.57 9.07 2.33
C CYS A 77 -6.61 10.18 2.15
N TYR A 78 -6.25 11.29 1.48
CA TYR A 78 -7.19 12.40 1.25
C TYR A 78 -8.42 11.99 0.42
N LYS A 79 -8.29 11.03 -0.50
CA LYS A 79 -9.44 10.50 -1.26
C LYS A 79 -10.35 9.65 -0.38
N VAL A 80 -9.79 8.96 0.60
CA VAL A 80 -10.54 8.13 1.54
C VAL A 80 -11.38 9.01 2.47
N TYR A 81 -10.76 9.96 3.18
CA TYR A 81 -11.51 10.78 4.14
C TYR A 81 -12.41 11.85 3.51
N ASN A 82 -12.20 12.23 2.25
CA ASN A 82 -13.12 13.10 1.51
C ASN A 82 -14.30 12.33 0.86
N ASN A 83 -14.31 11.01 0.90
CA ASN A 83 -15.43 10.23 0.41
C ASN A 83 -16.53 10.14 1.48
N ARG A 84 -17.66 10.83 1.24
CA ARG A 84 -18.77 10.93 2.21
C ARG A 84 -19.39 9.58 2.55
N ALA A 85 -19.47 8.66 1.58
CA ALA A 85 -20.04 7.33 1.82
C ALA A 85 -19.12 6.51 2.75
N ILE A 86 -17.81 6.54 2.49
CA ILE A 86 -16.83 5.88 3.37
C ILE A 86 -16.86 6.51 4.76
N ALA A 87 -16.87 7.84 4.85
CA ALA A 87 -16.89 8.55 6.13
C ALA A 87 -18.14 8.21 6.97
N HIS A 88 -19.27 7.97 6.33
CA HIS A 88 -20.49 7.55 7.02
C HIS A 88 -20.43 6.09 7.49
N THR A 89 -19.90 5.19 6.65
CA THR A 89 -19.92 3.74 6.91
C THR A 89 -18.76 3.27 7.78
N TYR A 90 -17.58 3.89 7.61
CA TYR A 90 -16.33 3.49 8.27
C TYR A 90 -15.65 4.69 8.97
N PRO A 91 -16.30 5.34 9.97
CA PRO A 91 -15.73 6.54 10.60
C PRO A 91 -14.36 6.27 11.26
N GLY A 92 -14.16 5.09 11.87
CA GLY A 92 -12.86 4.71 12.45
C GLY A 92 -11.72 4.61 11.42
N LEU A 93 -12.03 4.25 10.17
CA LEU A 93 -11.02 4.27 9.09
C LEU A 93 -10.66 5.72 8.71
N ILE A 94 -11.65 6.63 8.73
CA ILE A 94 -11.40 8.05 8.46
C ILE A 94 -10.52 8.66 9.55
N ASP A 95 -10.80 8.38 10.82
CA ASP A 95 -9.98 8.84 11.93
C ASP A 95 -8.54 8.36 11.77
N ALA A 96 -8.34 7.06 11.52
CA ALA A 96 -7.03 6.47 11.31
C ALA A 96 -6.29 7.08 10.10
N ALA A 97 -6.97 7.27 8.96
CA ALA A 97 -6.37 7.86 7.76
C ALA A 97 -5.96 9.33 7.98
N SER A 98 -6.69 10.06 8.81
CA SER A 98 -6.41 11.46 9.14
C SER A 98 -5.24 11.65 10.13
N LEU A 99 -4.81 10.58 10.81
CA LEU A 99 -3.65 10.57 11.70
C LEU A 99 -2.33 10.23 10.99
N ILE A 100 -2.37 9.68 9.78
CA ILE A 100 -1.16 9.32 9.03
C ILE A 100 -0.37 10.59 8.67
N GLY A 101 0.64 10.91 9.46
CA GLY A 101 1.45 12.12 9.29
C GLY A 101 0.62 13.42 9.35
N GLY A 102 1.00 14.43 8.56
CA GLY A 102 0.25 15.67 8.41
C GLY A 102 -0.45 15.76 7.05
N ILE A 103 -1.25 16.82 6.85
CA ILE A 103 -2.05 17.02 5.63
C ILE A 103 -1.22 16.98 4.35
N GLN A 104 0.04 17.45 4.40
CA GLN A 104 0.97 17.42 3.27
C GLN A 104 1.36 15.99 2.90
N ILE A 105 1.44 15.10 3.90
CA ILE A 105 1.76 13.69 3.73
C ILE A 105 0.53 12.93 3.20
N GLN A 106 -0.65 13.21 3.75
CA GLN A 106 -1.91 12.54 3.42
C GLN A 106 -2.34 12.74 1.96
N GLY A 107 -1.87 13.80 1.31
CA GLY A 107 -2.03 14.00 -0.13
C GLY A 107 -1.34 12.94 -0.99
N ARG A 108 -0.42 12.17 -0.41
CA ARG A 108 0.38 11.14 -1.09
C ARG A 108 0.33 9.79 -0.39
N ALA A 109 0.43 9.77 0.95
CA ALA A 109 0.37 8.54 1.74
C ALA A 109 -0.91 7.77 1.46
N SER A 110 -0.81 6.45 1.42
CA SER A 110 -1.93 5.53 1.21
C SER A 110 -2.04 4.56 2.38
N ILE A 111 -3.25 4.04 2.60
CA ILE A 111 -3.49 3.03 3.65
C ILE A 111 -2.72 1.75 3.34
N GLY A 112 -2.71 1.29 2.07
CA GLY A 112 -1.92 0.14 1.67
C GLY A 112 -0.42 0.36 1.86
N GLY A 113 0.11 1.54 1.52
CA GLY A 113 1.51 1.89 1.78
C GLY A 113 1.87 1.90 3.27
N ASN A 114 0.98 2.45 4.11
CA ASN A 114 1.13 2.45 5.56
C ASN A 114 1.17 1.02 6.13
N LEU A 115 0.28 0.14 5.66
CA LEU A 115 0.26 -1.27 6.03
C LEU A 115 1.53 -2.00 5.56
N CYS A 116 1.92 -1.86 4.28
CA CYS A 116 3.08 -2.53 3.69
C CYS A 116 4.42 -2.06 4.30
N ASN A 117 4.47 -0.86 4.87
CA ASN A 117 5.63 -0.38 5.60
C ASN A 117 5.85 -1.16 6.92
N GLY A 118 4.79 -1.74 7.50
CA GLY A 118 4.84 -2.65 8.65
C GLY A 118 5.45 -2.02 9.90
N THR A 119 5.38 -0.69 10.04
CA THR A 119 5.90 -0.03 11.25
C THR A 119 4.97 -0.25 12.43
N PRO A 120 5.50 -0.46 13.66
CA PRO A 120 4.66 -0.61 14.86
C PRO A 120 3.75 0.59 15.14
N SER A 121 4.09 1.75 14.60
CA SER A 121 3.32 3.00 14.72
C SER A 121 2.38 3.27 13.54
N ALA A 122 2.05 2.25 12.74
CA ALA A 122 1.15 2.43 11.59
C ALA A 122 -0.29 2.66 12.07
N ASP A 123 -0.78 3.88 11.90
CA ASP A 123 -2.06 4.35 12.44
C ASP A 123 -3.28 3.60 11.86
N SER A 124 -3.18 3.12 10.60
CA SER A 124 -4.31 2.46 9.94
C SER A 124 -4.54 1.01 10.40
N ILE A 125 -3.51 0.29 10.85
CA ILE A 125 -3.58 -1.16 11.11
C ILE A 125 -4.64 -1.51 12.18
N PRO A 126 -4.74 -0.84 13.33
CA PRO A 126 -5.77 -1.17 14.32
C PRO A 126 -7.20 -1.03 13.78
N SER A 127 -7.46 0.01 12.99
CA SER A 127 -8.77 0.20 12.36
C SER A 127 -9.06 -0.89 11.33
N LEU A 128 -8.09 -1.27 10.50
CA LEU A 128 -8.25 -2.35 9.52
C LEU A 128 -8.55 -3.70 10.19
N ILE A 129 -7.87 -4.02 11.30
CA ILE A 129 -8.14 -5.23 12.10
C ILE A 129 -9.55 -5.20 12.67
N ALA A 130 -9.97 -4.06 13.27
CA ALA A 130 -11.31 -3.91 13.85
C ALA A 130 -12.44 -4.09 12.82
N HIS A 131 -12.17 -3.79 11.55
CA HIS A 131 -13.08 -4.02 10.43
C HIS A 131 -12.89 -5.38 9.74
N SER A 132 -12.08 -6.29 10.30
CA SER A 132 -11.79 -7.61 9.72
C SER A 132 -11.33 -7.56 8.26
N VAL A 133 -10.50 -6.57 7.92
CA VAL A 133 -10.02 -6.35 6.56
C VAL A 133 -9.09 -7.47 6.12
N SER A 134 -9.18 -7.83 4.85
CA SER A 134 -8.25 -8.75 4.20
C SER A 134 -7.49 -8.05 3.08
N CYS A 135 -6.24 -8.45 2.90
CA CYS A 135 -5.39 -8.01 1.79
C CYS A 135 -5.47 -9.01 0.65
N ASN A 136 -5.75 -8.54 -0.55
CA ASN A 136 -5.54 -9.32 -1.77
C ASN A 136 -4.10 -9.08 -2.22
N ILE A 137 -3.30 -10.14 -2.25
CA ILE A 137 -1.89 -10.11 -2.63
C ILE A 137 -1.75 -10.80 -3.97
N ALA A 138 -1.21 -10.10 -4.95
CA ALA A 138 -0.93 -10.63 -6.27
C ALA A 138 0.55 -11.00 -6.41
N GLY A 139 0.83 -12.13 -7.04
CA GLY A 139 2.18 -12.65 -7.29
C GLY A 139 2.23 -13.53 -8.52
N PRO A 140 3.40 -14.08 -8.89
CA PRO A 140 3.58 -14.87 -10.10
C PRO A 140 2.72 -16.15 -10.15
N ASN A 141 2.29 -16.63 -8.98
CA ASN A 141 1.46 -17.84 -8.86
C ASN A 141 -0.04 -17.52 -8.73
N GLY A 142 -0.46 -16.29 -8.99
CA GLY A 142 -1.84 -15.83 -8.86
C GLY A 142 -2.07 -14.94 -7.65
N THR A 143 -3.32 -14.87 -7.19
CA THR A 143 -3.72 -14.01 -6.08
C THR A 143 -4.03 -14.83 -4.84
N ARG A 144 -3.59 -14.37 -3.67
CA ARG A 144 -3.93 -14.94 -2.37
C ARG A 144 -4.52 -13.88 -1.45
N ARG A 145 -5.30 -14.30 -0.48
CA ARG A 145 -5.95 -13.41 0.49
C ARG A 145 -5.38 -13.66 1.89
N VAL A 146 -5.07 -12.59 2.61
CA VAL A 146 -4.52 -12.65 3.97
C VAL A 146 -5.26 -11.65 4.85
N ALA A 147 -5.67 -12.07 6.05
CA ALA A 147 -6.24 -11.13 7.02
C ALA A 147 -5.20 -10.09 7.44
N VAL A 148 -5.62 -8.84 7.66
CA VAL A 148 -4.67 -7.77 8.04
C VAL A 148 -3.96 -8.08 9.36
N GLU A 149 -4.62 -8.76 10.30
CA GLU A 149 -4.03 -9.18 11.57
C GLU A 149 -2.83 -10.12 11.40
N ASP A 150 -2.80 -10.90 10.31
CA ASP A 150 -1.71 -11.84 9.97
C ASP A 150 -0.70 -11.25 8.97
N PHE A 151 -0.95 -10.02 8.47
CA PHE A 151 -0.14 -9.44 7.40
C PHE A 151 1.25 -9.01 7.87
N CYS A 152 1.35 -8.38 9.05
CA CYS A 152 2.62 -7.95 9.63
C CYS A 152 3.17 -9.04 10.55
N THR A 153 4.33 -9.61 10.23
CA THR A 153 4.94 -10.72 10.98
C THR A 153 5.91 -10.25 12.07
N ALA A 154 6.51 -9.07 11.90
CA ALA A 154 7.38 -8.39 12.86
C ALA A 154 7.50 -6.90 12.48
N PRO A 155 8.14 -6.05 13.30
CA PRO A 155 8.41 -4.66 12.94
C PRO A 155 9.10 -4.56 11.57
N ARG A 156 8.46 -3.86 10.63
CA ARG A 156 8.89 -3.68 9.23
C ARG A 156 9.04 -4.99 8.43
N GLN A 157 8.34 -6.03 8.84
CA GLN A 157 8.27 -7.30 8.13
C GLN A 157 6.81 -7.66 7.86
N THR A 158 6.55 -8.12 6.66
CA THR A 158 5.22 -8.53 6.21
C THR A 158 5.29 -9.92 5.57
N VAL A 159 4.14 -10.50 5.30
CA VAL A 159 4.02 -11.79 4.59
C VAL A 159 4.29 -11.69 3.10
N LEU A 160 4.53 -10.50 2.55
CA LEU A 160 4.80 -10.32 1.12
C LEU A 160 6.12 -10.98 0.71
N GLY A 161 6.06 -11.80 -0.32
CA GLY A 161 7.23 -12.25 -1.06
C GLY A 161 7.91 -11.10 -1.80
N HIS A 162 9.13 -11.32 -2.26
CA HIS A 162 9.90 -10.31 -2.99
C HIS A 162 9.34 -10.02 -4.40
N ASP A 163 8.51 -10.89 -4.91
CA ASP A 163 7.83 -10.88 -6.21
C ASP A 163 6.29 -10.73 -6.08
N GLU A 164 5.81 -10.37 -4.89
CA GLU A 164 4.41 -10.10 -4.58
C GLU A 164 4.13 -8.61 -4.33
N MET A 165 2.89 -8.24 -4.56
CA MET A 165 2.40 -6.90 -4.27
C MET A 165 0.98 -6.90 -3.72
#